data_e7eff4d42ea85810d3ec6b4e50bcdfaa
#
_entry.id   e7eff4d42ea85810d3ec6b4e50bcdfaa
#
_cell.length_a   1.000
_cell.length_b   1.000
_cell.length_c   1.000
_cell.angle_alpha   90.00
_cell.angle_beta   90.00
_cell.angle_gamma   90.00
#
_symmetry.space_group_name_H-M   'P 1'
#
loop_
_entity.id
_entity.type
_entity.pdbx_description
1 polymer ?
#
loop_
_entity_poly.entity_id
_entity_poly.type
_entity_poly.pdbx_seq_one_letter_code
_entity_poly.pdbx_strand_id
1 'polypeptide(L)'
;MNDVTIIDRFLDTFSRYIDSGFGLLHGEVAFLTATLIVIDMTIAGLFWAMGHAVGQGEDVIAKLIRKVLYVGAFAYIIGNFNTLAGILFRSFAGLGLTASGSTLSMENFLHPGRLAKVGIDAGAPILEQIGNMAGFPEVFVNITPIVVMFLAWLIVILCFFVLAIQLFITLIEFKLTTLAGFVLVPFALWNKTAFLAEKVLGNVVSSGIKVLVLAVIVGIGSGLFAEFQVHPAEPSICLLYTSPSPRDQRGS
;
A
#
# COMPACT_ATOMS: atom_id res chain seq x y z
N MET A 1 20.33 -17.74 -8.05
CA MET A 1 19.66 -16.92 -7.00
C MET A 1 19.08 -15.74 -7.72
N ASN A 2 17.76 -15.58 -7.70
CA ASN A 2 17.09 -14.60 -8.55
C ASN A 2 17.35 -13.19 -8.03
N ASP A 3 17.87 -12.30 -8.87
CA ASP A 3 18.20 -10.89 -8.54
C ASP A 3 17.01 -10.10 -7.97
N VAL A 4 15.81 -10.57 -8.21
CA VAL A 4 14.55 -9.95 -7.74
C VAL A 4 14.42 -10.00 -6.21
N THR A 5 15.03 -11.02 -5.55
CA THR A 5 15.01 -11.14 -4.07
C THR A 5 15.95 -10.14 -3.37
N ILE A 6 16.85 -9.51 -4.10
CA ILE A 6 17.78 -8.50 -3.56
C ILE A 6 17.01 -7.27 -3.11
N ILE A 7 15.97 -6.88 -3.87
CA ILE A 7 15.10 -5.73 -3.54
C ILE A 7 14.36 -5.97 -2.22
N ASP A 8 13.80 -7.17 -2.04
CA ASP A 8 13.11 -7.54 -0.81
C ASP A 8 14.06 -7.56 0.39
N ARG A 9 15.27 -8.11 0.22
CA ARG A 9 16.29 -8.13 1.25
C ARG A 9 16.76 -6.73 1.63
N PHE A 10 16.90 -5.83 0.66
CA PHE A 10 17.19 -4.42 0.92
C PHE A 10 16.08 -3.78 1.75
N LEU A 11 14.82 -3.98 1.36
CA LEU A 11 13.67 -3.44 2.06
C LEU A 11 13.58 -3.95 3.51
N ASP A 12 13.81 -5.24 3.73
CA ASP A 12 13.84 -5.83 5.07
C ASP A 12 14.96 -5.25 5.94
N THR A 13 16.14 -5.07 5.35
CA THR A 13 17.28 -4.46 6.04
C THR A 13 16.98 -3.01 6.38
N PHE A 14 16.49 -2.24 5.41
CA PHE A 14 16.08 -0.86 5.60
C PHE A 14 15.01 -0.72 6.69
N SER A 15 13.95 -1.57 6.64
CA SER A 15 12.89 -1.58 7.65
C SER A 15 13.44 -1.82 9.05
N ARG A 16 14.38 -2.76 9.22
CA ARG A 16 15.04 -3.02 10.52
C ARG A 16 15.83 -1.80 11.03
N TYR A 17 16.53 -1.09 10.16
CA TYR A 17 17.21 0.15 10.55
C TYR A 17 16.23 1.21 11.02
N ILE A 18 15.13 1.41 10.32
CA ILE A 18 14.08 2.35 10.72
C ILE A 18 13.42 1.92 12.04
N ASP A 19 13.10 0.62 12.17
CA ASP A 19 12.50 0.08 13.41
C ASP A 19 13.45 0.22 14.61
N SER A 20 14.78 0.08 14.43
CA SER A 20 15.76 0.38 15.49
C SER A 20 15.78 1.87 15.83
N GLY A 21 15.55 2.76 14.85
CA GLY A 21 15.45 4.20 15.05
C GLY A 21 14.33 4.59 16.02
N PHE A 22 13.19 3.91 16.01
CA PHE A 22 12.13 4.11 17.00
C PHE A 22 12.63 3.83 18.43
N GLY A 23 13.41 2.77 18.63
CA GLY A 23 14.00 2.44 19.92
C GLY A 23 14.96 3.54 20.43
N LEU A 24 15.80 4.08 19.55
CA LEU A 24 16.73 5.13 19.88
C LEU A 24 16.04 6.46 20.23
N LEU A 25 14.97 6.79 19.50
CA LEU A 25 14.20 8.02 19.70
C LEU A 25 13.20 7.95 20.86
N HIS A 26 12.91 6.76 21.38
CA HIS A 26 11.87 6.57 22.39
C HIS A 26 12.11 7.42 23.64
N GLY A 27 13.34 7.53 24.13
CA GLY A 27 13.69 8.33 25.29
C GLY A 27 13.45 9.82 25.07
N GLU A 28 13.87 10.35 23.93
CA GLU A 28 13.72 11.76 23.56
C GLU A 28 12.24 12.13 23.34
N VAL A 29 11.49 11.24 22.68
CA VAL A 29 10.05 11.43 22.46
C VAL A 29 9.28 11.37 23.78
N ALA A 30 9.66 10.47 24.70
CA ALA A 30 9.05 10.41 26.03
C ALA A 30 9.33 11.69 26.85
N PHE A 31 10.55 12.21 26.81
CA PHE A 31 10.91 13.47 27.47
C PHE A 31 10.14 14.66 26.87
N LEU A 32 10.05 14.74 25.54
CA LEU A 32 9.28 15.76 24.84
C LEU A 32 7.79 15.69 25.21
N THR A 33 7.23 14.47 25.23
CA THR A 33 5.84 14.21 25.62
C THR A 33 5.57 14.70 27.04
N ALA A 34 6.41 14.32 28.00
CA ALA A 34 6.26 14.75 29.41
C ALA A 34 6.33 16.28 29.52
N THR A 35 7.27 16.90 28.84
CA THR A 35 7.44 18.36 28.85
C THR A 35 6.21 19.08 28.31
N LEU A 36 5.66 18.62 27.17
CA LEU A 36 4.46 19.21 26.57
C LEU A 36 3.22 19.00 27.45
N ILE A 37 3.09 17.86 28.12
CA ILE A 37 2.01 17.62 29.09
C ILE A 37 2.11 18.61 30.25
N VAL A 38 3.29 18.81 30.82
CA VAL A 38 3.48 19.75 31.94
C VAL A 38 3.14 21.18 31.52
N ILE A 39 3.61 21.63 30.36
CA ILE A 39 3.29 22.96 29.83
C ILE A 39 1.77 23.13 29.64
N ASP A 40 1.14 22.16 28.99
CA ASP A 40 -0.29 22.22 28.69
C ASP A 40 -1.16 22.18 29.95
N MET A 41 -0.78 21.35 30.94
CA MET A 41 -1.50 21.26 32.22
C MET A 41 -1.32 22.52 33.07
N THR A 42 -0.11 23.11 33.13
CA THR A 42 0.15 24.35 33.85
C THR A 42 -0.63 25.53 33.27
N ILE A 43 -0.64 25.66 31.95
CA ILE A 43 -1.41 26.71 31.27
C ILE A 43 -2.92 26.50 31.49
N ALA A 44 -3.42 25.28 31.34
CA ALA A 44 -4.82 24.97 31.58
C ALA A 44 -5.23 25.28 33.04
N GLY A 45 -4.41 24.88 34.01
CA GLY A 45 -4.64 25.15 35.42
C GLY A 45 -4.69 26.66 35.73
N LEU A 46 -3.78 27.43 35.11
CA LEU A 46 -3.79 28.89 35.27
C LEU A 46 -5.05 29.54 34.72
N PHE A 47 -5.51 29.13 33.53
CA PHE A 47 -6.75 29.61 32.94
C PHE A 47 -7.97 29.23 33.78
N TRP A 48 -8.00 28.03 34.36
CA TRP A 48 -9.10 27.61 35.24
C TRP A 48 -9.11 28.40 36.56
N ALA A 49 -7.96 28.68 37.13
CA ALA A 49 -7.83 29.50 38.33
C ALA A 49 -8.34 30.93 38.08
N MET A 50 -7.97 31.55 36.95
CA MET A 50 -8.47 32.87 36.56
C MET A 50 -9.99 32.86 36.26
N GLY A 51 -10.51 31.82 35.61
CA GLY A 51 -11.94 31.68 35.32
C GLY A 51 -12.82 31.58 36.60
N HIS A 52 -12.31 30.92 37.64
CA HIS A 52 -12.97 30.83 38.94
C HIS A 52 -13.04 32.22 39.63
N ALA A 53 -11.99 33.03 39.47
CA ALA A 53 -11.98 34.39 40.05
C ALA A 53 -13.01 35.33 39.39
N VAL A 54 -13.51 35.02 38.19
CA VAL A 54 -14.48 35.82 37.41
C VAL A 54 -15.91 35.26 37.53
N GLY A 55 -16.17 34.24 38.38
CA GLY A 55 -17.52 33.74 38.69
C GLY A 55 -18.12 32.80 37.62
N GLN A 56 -17.37 32.34 36.63
CA GLN A 56 -17.80 31.32 35.69
C GLN A 56 -17.53 29.93 36.27
N GLY A 57 -18.41 29.46 37.14
CA GLY A 57 -18.32 28.16 37.82
C GLY A 57 -18.67 26.95 36.94
N GLU A 58 -17.96 26.78 35.82
CA GLU A 58 -18.02 25.52 35.10
C GLU A 58 -17.25 24.42 35.85
N ASP A 59 -17.76 23.18 35.81
CA ASP A 59 -17.18 22.01 36.48
C ASP A 59 -15.72 21.79 36.06
N VAL A 60 -14.76 22.30 36.86
CA VAL A 60 -13.34 22.13 36.67
C VAL A 60 -12.95 20.64 36.65
N ILE A 61 -13.67 19.82 37.44
CA ILE A 61 -13.45 18.37 37.53
C ILE A 61 -13.76 17.71 36.17
N ALA A 62 -14.89 18.08 35.54
CA ALA A 62 -15.25 17.51 34.23
C ALA A 62 -14.23 17.89 33.13
N LYS A 63 -13.73 19.13 33.16
CA LYS A 63 -12.66 19.60 32.25
C LYS A 63 -11.35 18.85 32.50
N LEU A 64 -11.00 18.61 33.78
CA LEU A 64 -9.80 17.85 34.15
C LEU A 64 -9.88 16.40 33.67
N ILE A 65 -11.01 15.72 33.93
CA ILE A 65 -11.21 14.32 33.48
C ILE A 65 -11.08 14.22 31.97
N ARG A 66 -11.72 15.10 31.22
CA ARG A 66 -11.60 15.12 29.73
C ARG A 66 -10.17 15.32 29.30
N LYS A 67 -9.41 16.19 29.96
CA LYS A 67 -8.00 16.46 29.67
C LYS A 67 -7.13 15.23 29.95
N VAL A 68 -7.32 14.59 31.09
CA VAL A 68 -6.56 13.35 31.47
C VAL A 68 -6.85 12.23 30.49
N LEU A 69 -8.11 12.02 30.08
CA LEU A 69 -8.46 11.02 29.08
C LEU A 69 -7.80 11.32 27.72
N TYR A 70 -7.78 12.58 27.31
CA TYR A 70 -7.11 12.99 26.07
C TYR A 70 -5.60 12.70 26.12
N VAL A 71 -4.93 13.12 27.19
CA VAL A 71 -3.50 12.85 27.39
C VAL A 71 -3.21 11.36 27.44
N GLY A 72 -4.04 10.58 28.16
CA GLY A 72 -3.90 9.12 28.23
C GLY A 72 -4.04 8.43 26.88
N ALA A 73 -5.02 8.84 26.07
CA ALA A 73 -5.21 8.31 24.71
C ALA A 73 -4.02 8.62 23.82
N PHE A 74 -3.50 9.85 23.84
CA PHE A 74 -2.32 10.20 23.05
C PHE A 74 -1.05 9.53 23.54
N ALA A 75 -0.85 9.39 24.86
CA ALA A 75 0.28 8.64 25.42
C ALA A 75 0.28 7.18 24.94
N TYR A 76 -0.90 6.55 24.89
CA TYR A 76 -1.04 5.20 24.33
C TYR A 76 -0.69 5.15 22.84
N ILE A 77 -1.18 6.11 22.04
CA ILE A 77 -0.86 6.20 20.60
C ILE A 77 0.64 6.40 20.40
N ILE A 78 1.28 7.28 21.15
CA ILE A 78 2.73 7.54 21.07
C ILE A 78 3.51 6.27 21.41
N GLY A 79 3.17 5.59 22.51
CA GLY A 79 3.84 4.37 22.94
C GLY A 79 3.75 3.20 21.95
N ASN A 80 2.68 3.17 21.14
CA ASN A 80 2.42 2.10 20.18
C ASN A 80 2.42 2.59 18.71
N PHE A 81 2.99 3.76 18.42
CA PHE A 81 2.82 4.44 17.14
C PHE A 81 3.26 3.61 15.94
N ASN A 82 4.44 2.97 16.00
CA ASN A 82 4.93 2.12 14.92
C ASN A 82 4.00 0.92 14.66
N THR A 83 3.53 0.27 15.71
CA THR A 83 2.61 -0.87 15.60
C THR A 83 1.27 -0.46 15.01
N LEU A 84 0.69 0.64 15.50
CA LEU A 84 -0.59 1.16 15.03
C LEU A 84 -0.52 1.59 13.56
N ALA A 85 0.54 2.30 13.17
CA ALA A 85 0.77 2.68 11.78
C ALA A 85 0.93 1.43 10.89
N GLY A 86 1.67 0.41 11.34
CA GLY A 86 1.82 -0.85 10.63
C GLY A 86 0.51 -1.62 10.45
N ILE A 87 -0.34 -1.67 11.47
CA ILE A 87 -1.68 -2.28 11.39
C ILE A 87 -2.53 -1.53 10.37
N LEU A 88 -2.56 -0.20 10.44
CA LEU A 88 -3.31 0.64 9.51
C LEU A 88 -2.88 0.37 8.06
N PHE A 89 -1.58 0.38 7.80
CA PHE A 89 -1.03 0.15 6.46
C PHE A 89 -1.41 -1.24 5.90
N ARG A 90 -1.25 -2.29 6.73
CA ARG A 90 -1.63 -3.66 6.35
C ARG A 90 -3.15 -3.80 6.15
N SER A 91 -3.95 -3.11 6.94
CA SER A 91 -5.40 -3.11 6.79
C SER A 91 -5.82 -2.51 5.44
N PHE A 92 -5.22 -1.39 5.03
CA PHE A 92 -5.49 -0.80 3.72
C PHE A 92 -5.03 -1.70 2.57
N ALA A 93 -3.85 -2.34 2.70
CA ALA A 93 -3.38 -3.32 1.72
C ALA A 93 -4.35 -4.51 1.59
N GLY A 94 -4.80 -5.06 2.71
CA GLY A 94 -5.77 -6.16 2.75
C GLY A 94 -7.12 -5.78 2.15
N LEU A 95 -7.63 -4.59 2.48
CA LEU A 95 -8.87 -4.08 1.89
C LEU A 95 -8.76 -3.94 0.37
N GLY A 96 -7.62 -3.47 -0.14
CA GLY A 96 -7.39 -3.35 -1.58
C GLY A 96 -7.37 -4.71 -2.29
N LEU A 97 -6.70 -5.72 -1.71
CA LEU A 97 -6.69 -7.08 -2.25
C LEU A 97 -8.08 -7.72 -2.22
N THR A 98 -8.81 -7.53 -1.12
CA THR A 98 -10.20 -8.02 -1.01
C THR A 98 -11.13 -7.35 -2.01
N ALA A 99 -11.01 -6.02 -2.18
CA ALA A 99 -11.82 -5.26 -3.11
C ALA A 99 -11.58 -5.65 -4.59
N SER A 100 -10.39 -6.12 -4.92
CA SER A 100 -10.05 -6.60 -6.27
C SER A 100 -10.44 -8.05 -6.54
N GLY A 101 -10.93 -8.79 -5.53
CA GLY A 101 -11.18 -10.23 -5.65
C GLY A 101 -9.92 -11.07 -5.91
N SER A 102 -8.74 -10.53 -5.62
CA SER A 102 -7.47 -11.17 -5.92
C SER A 102 -7.20 -12.39 -5.03
N THR A 103 -6.62 -13.42 -5.64
CA THR A 103 -6.09 -14.61 -4.93
C THR A 103 -4.66 -14.39 -4.39
N LEU A 104 -4.07 -13.22 -4.66
CA LEU A 104 -2.73 -12.89 -4.19
C LEU A 104 -2.71 -12.79 -2.66
N SER A 105 -1.73 -13.47 -2.04
CA SER A 105 -1.53 -13.33 -0.61
C SER A 105 -0.95 -11.94 -0.29
N MET A 106 -1.34 -11.39 0.87
CA MET A 106 -0.81 -10.12 1.36
C MET A 106 0.72 -10.14 1.46
N GLU A 107 1.30 -11.28 1.81
CA GLU A 107 2.75 -11.45 1.91
C GLU A 107 3.44 -11.29 0.55
N ASN A 108 2.87 -11.88 -0.50
CA ASN A 108 3.41 -11.73 -1.86
C ASN A 108 3.24 -10.30 -2.39
N PHE A 109 2.13 -9.63 -2.04
CA PHE A 109 1.88 -8.26 -2.44
C PHE A 109 2.83 -7.27 -1.76
N LEU A 110 3.10 -7.41 -0.46
CA LEU A 110 3.97 -6.46 0.28
C LEU A 110 5.46 -6.62 0.00
N HIS A 111 5.87 -7.61 -0.80
CA HIS A 111 7.24 -7.81 -1.25
C HIS A 111 7.38 -7.39 -2.73
N PRO A 112 8.00 -6.22 -3.03
CA PRO A 112 8.14 -5.73 -4.41
C PRO A 112 8.85 -6.72 -5.35
N GLY A 113 9.82 -7.47 -4.84
CA GLY A 113 10.50 -8.50 -5.60
C GLY A 113 9.57 -9.66 -5.96
N ARG A 114 8.73 -10.11 -5.03
CA ARG A 114 7.73 -11.16 -5.32
C ARG A 114 6.67 -10.65 -6.29
N LEU A 115 6.27 -9.38 -6.19
CA LEU A 115 5.33 -8.77 -7.13
C LEU A 115 5.89 -8.71 -8.56
N ALA A 116 7.17 -8.34 -8.72
CA ALA A 116 7.84 -8.39 -10.02
C ALA A 116 7.88 -9.83 -10.59
N LYS A 117 8.11 -10.83 -9.74
CA LYS A 117 8.06 -12.24 -10.12
C LYS A 117 6.67 -12.67 -10.59
N VAL A 118 5.60 -12.24 -9.94
CA VAL A 118 4.21 -12.49 -10.41
C VAL A 118 4.03 -11.99 -11.84
N GLY A 119 4.59 -10.84 -12.21
CA GLY A 119 4.58 -10.34 -13.58
C GLY A 119 5.33 -11.23 -14.57
N ILE A 120 6.50 -11.75 -14.18
CA ILE A 120 7.28 -12.67 -14.99
C ILE A 120 6.51 -13.98 -15.20
N ASP A 121 5.96 -14.54 -14.12
CA ASP A 121 5.20 -15.78 -14.15
C ASP A 121 3.91 -15.62 -14.98
N ALA A 122 3.25 -14.45 -14.91
CA ALA A 122 2.09 -14.12 -15.75
C ALA A 122 2.44 -14.01 -17.24
N GLY A 123 3.64 -13.57 -17.57
CA GLY A 123 4.12 -13.46 -18.95
C GLY A 123 4.65 -14.78 -19.55
N ALA A 124 4.98 -15.77 -18.72
CA ALA A 124 5.61 -17.02 -19.17
C ALA A 124 4.77 -17.80 -20.22
N PRO A 125 3.43 -17.97 -20.09
CA PRO A 125 2.61 -18.65 -21.10
C PRO A 125 2.61 -17.98 -22.47
N ILE A 126 2.71 -16.63 -22.51
CA ILE A 126 2.79 -15.89 -23.77
C ILE A 126 4.11 -16.23 -24.49
N LEU A 127 5.19 -16.31 -23.72
CA LEU A 127 6.51 -16.66 -24.26
C LEU A 127 6.56 -18.11 -24.77
N GLU A 128 5.89 -19.03 -24.07
CA GLU A 128 5.76 -20.42 -24.50
C GLU A 128 4.96 -20.55 -25.81
N GLN A 129 3.87 -19.79 -25.95
CA GLN A 129 3.11 -19.75 -27.21
C GLN A 129 3.95 -19.19 -28.37
N ILE A 130 4.75 -18.15 -28.14
CA ILE A 130 5.69 -17.64 -29.14
C ILE A 130 6.68 -18.73 -29.53
N GLY A 131 7.24 -19.47 -28.56
CA GLY A 131 8.16 -20.57 -28.80
C GLY A 131 7.56 -21.67 -29.69
N ASN A 132 6.29 -22.02 -29.45
CA ASN A 132 5.57 -23.03 -30.24
C ASN A 132 5.31 -22.58 -31.69
N MET A 133 5.14 -21.27 -31.93
CA MET A 133 4.94 -20.71 -33.28
C MET A 133 6.25 -20.35 -33.99
N ALA A 134 7.37 -20.36 -33.29
CA ALA A 134 8.69 -19.98 -33.83
C ALA A 134 9.41 -21.14 -34.55
N GLY A 135 8.75 -22.30 -34.81
CA GLY A 135 9.29 -23.42 -35.54
C GLY A 135 9.57 -23.08 -37.01
N PHE A 136 10.74 -23.60 -37.55
CA PHE A 136 11.06 -23.42 -38.95
C PHE A 136 10.34 -24.52 -39.79
N PRO A 137 9.61 -24.18 -40.91
CA PRO A 137 9.54 -22.92 -41.65
C PRO A 137 8.36 -22.01 -41.22
N GLU A 138 7.56 -22.37 -40.23
CA GLU A 138 6.29 -21.71 -39.82
C GLU A 138 6.46 -20.27 -39.29
N VAL A 139 7.68 -19.92 -38.84
CA VAL A 139 8.03 -18.55 -38.39
C VAL A 139 7.68 -17.47 -39.40
N PHE A 140 7.93 -17.74 -40.71
CA PHE A 140 7.70 -16.77 -41.77
C PHE A 140 6.19 -16.51 -42.02
N VAL A 141 5.36 -17.50 -41.77
CA VAL A 141 3.90 -17.40 -41.92
C VAL A 141 3.30 -16.71 -40.71
N ASN A 142 3.86 -16.94 -39.50
CA ASN A 142 3.35 -16.48 -38.21
C ASN A 142 4.08 -15.24 -37.66
N ILE A 143 4.85 -14.53 -38.47
CA ILE A 143 5.65 -13.39 -37.99
C ILE A 143 4.82 -12.29 -37.35
N THR A 144 3.64 -12.00 -37.90
CA THR A 144 2.75 -10.96 -37.36
C THR A 144 2.20 -11.31 -35.99
N PRO A 145 1.58 -12.48 -35.73
CA PRO A 145 1.14 -12.87 -34.39
C PRO A 145 2.29 -12.99 -33.40
N ILE A 146 3.47 -13.47 -33.81
CA ILE A 146 4.65 -13.54 -32.95
C ILE A 146 5.07 -12.15 -32.45
N VAL A 147 5.13 -11.16 -33.36
CA VAL A 147 5.51 -9.79 -32.99
C VAL A 147 4.47 -9.17 -32.06
N VAL A 148 3.18 -9.37 -32.31
CA VAL A 148 2.10 -8.85 -31.45
C VAL A 148 2.16 -9.47 -30.06
N MET A 149 2.36 -10.78 -29.95
CA MET A 149 2.50 -11.48 -28.68
C MET A 149 3.75 -11.06 -27.91
N PHE A 150 4.87 -10.88 -28.60
CA PHE A 150 6.11 -10.39 -27.99
C PHE A 150 5.94 -8.99 -27.42
N LEU A 151 5.25 -8.10 -28.16
CA LEU A 151 4.95 -6.76 -27.68
C LEU A 151 4.03 -6.80 -26.46
N ALA A 152 3.00 -7.65 -26.49
CA ALA A 152 2.08 -7.86 -25.36
C ALA A 152 2.84 -8.36 -24.11
N TRP A 153 3.71 -9.36 -24.27
CA TRP A 153 4.58 -9.87 -23.20
C TRP A 153 5.47 -8.78 -22.60
N LEU A 154 6.10 -7.98 -23.44
CA LEU A 154 6.97 -6.88 -23.00
C LEU A 154 6.17 -5.83 -22.21
N ILE A 155 4.97 -5.47 -22.65
CA ILE A 155 4.08 -4.53 -21.95
C ILE A 155 3.69 -5.08 -20.57
N VAL A 156 3.31 -6.36 -20.48
CA VAL A 156 2.95 -7.00 -19.20
C VAL A 156 4.08 -6.92 -18.19
N ILE A 157 5.28 -7.35 -18.59
CA ILE A 157 6.46 -7.31 -17.71
C ILE A 157 6.77 -5.88 -17.27
N LEU A 158 6.74 -4.92 -18.21
CA LEU A 158 7.00 -3.52 -17.90
C LEU A 158 5.98 -2.96 -16.89
N CYS A 159 4.69 -3.27 -17.07
CA CYS A 159 3.64 -2.84 -16.15
C CYS A 159 3.87 -3.39 -14.72
N PHE A 160 4.13 -4.68 -14.56
CA PHE A 160 4.38 -5.26 -13.24
C PHE A 160 5.68 -4.75 -12.62
N PHE A 161 6.70 -4.49 -13.43
CA PHE A 161 7.95 -3.88 -12.96
C PHE A 161 7.73 -2.47 -12.43
N VAL A 162 6.96 -1.63 -13.14
CA VAL A 162 6.59 -0.28 -12.68
C VAL A 162 5.77 -0.36 -11.39
N LEU A 163 4.82 -1.29 -11.29
CA LEU A 163 4.03 -1.50 -10.07
C LEU A 163 4.91 -1.93 -8.88
N ALA A 164 5.89 -2.81 -9.11
CA ALA A 164 6.84 -3.23 -8.09
C ALA A 164 7.70 -2.06 -7.58
N ILE A 165 8.20 -1.21 -8.49
CA ILE A 165 8.94 0.01 -8.11
C ILE A 165 8.03 0.96 -7.32
N GLN A 166 6.80 1.17 -7.77
CA GLN A 166 5.84 2.04 -7.08
C GLN A 166 5.54 1.55 -5.66
N LEU A 167 5.35 0.24 -5.50
CA LEU A 167 5.16 -0.37 -4.17
C LEU A 167 6.40 -0.18 -3.30
N PHE A 168 7.60 -0.42 -3.83
CA PHE A 168 8.86 -0.23 -3.12
C PHE A 168 9.00 1.21 -2.58
N ILE A 169 8.75 2.21 -3.43
CA ILE A 169 8.79 3.62 -3.05
C ILE A 169 7.76 3.91 -1.96
N THR A 170 6.53 3.40 -2.10
CA THR A 170 5.44 3.62 -1.14
C THR A 170 5.78 3.02 0.24
N LEU A 171 6.41 1.84 0.28
CA LEU A 171 6.84 1.19 1.53
C LEU A 171 7.94 1.99 2.24
N ILE A 172 8.93 2.49 1.49
CA ILE A 172 9.99 3.34 2.05
C ILE A 172 9.40 4.67 2.55
N GLU A 173 8.58 5.34 1.74
CA GLU A 173 7.90 6.58 2.11
C GLU A 173 7.08 6.41 3.39
N PHE A 174 6.32 5.31 3.49
CA PHE A 174 5.53 5.00 4.68
C PHE A 174 6.40 4.83 5.92
N LYS A 175 7.47 4.03 5.86
CA LYS A 175 8.37 3.79 6.99
C LYS A 175 9.05 5.07 7.47
N LEU A 176 9.56 5.90 6.54
CA LEU A 176 10.18 7.18 6.87
C LEU A 176 9.17 8.17 7.46
N THR A 177 7.98 8.27 6.87
CA THR A 177 6.92 9.16 7.36
C THR A 177 6.44 8.73 8.74
N THR A 178 6.37 7.43 9.02
CA THR A 178 6.01 6.90 10.34
C THR A 178 7.08 7.25 11.38
N LEU A 179 8.37 7.11 11.06
CA LEU A 179 9.46 7.50 11.97
C LEU A 179 9.45 9.01 12.24
N ALA A 180 9.32 9.83 11.20
CA ALA A 180 9.20 11.28 11.36
C ALA A 180 7.96 11.67 12.16
N GLY A 181 6.86 10.94 11.94
CA GLY A 181 5.61 11.08 12.66
C GLY A 181 5.75 10.83 14.14
N PHE A 182 6.47 9.80 14.51
CA PHE A 182 6.71 9.45 15.92
C PHE A 182 7.27 10.63 16.72
N VAL A 183 8.16 11.43 16.11
CA VAL A 183 8.73 12.63 16.76
C VAL A 183 7.72 13.78 16.82
N LEU A 184 6.79 13.88 15.88
CA LEU A 184 5.86 15.01 15.77
C LEU A 184 4.52 14.76 16.47
N VAL A 185 4.14 13.51 16.74
CA VAL A 185 2.85 13.17 17.41
C VAL A 185 2.73 13.78 18.82
N PRO A 186 3.78 13.90 19.67
CA PRO A 186 3.68 14.56 20.95
C PRO A 186 3.14 16.00 20.88
N PHE A 187 3.40 16.71 19.78
CA PHE A 187 2.89 18.09 19.60
C PHE A 187 1.35 18.18 19.53
N ALA A 188 0.65 17.04 19.35
CA ALA A 188 -0.81 16.99 19.50
C ALA A 188 -1.28 17.35 20.92
N LEU A 189 -0.43 17.14 21.93
CA LEU A 189 -0.75 17.40 23.33
C LEU A 189 -0.90 18.90 23.64
N TRP A 190 -0.26 19.76 22.87
CA TRP A 190 -0.39 21.19 23.01
C TRP A 190 -1.21 21.79 21.86
N ASN A 191 -2.34 22.37 22.18
CA ASN A 191 -3.34 22.85 21.20
C ASN A 191 -2.78 23.81 20.14
N LYS A 192 -1.73 24.58 20.47
CA LYS A 192 -1.10 25.51 19.52
C LYS A 192 -0.24 24.84 18.45
N THR A 193 0.22 23.62 18.71
CA THR A 193 1.09 22.83 17.82
C THR A 193 0.41 21.56 17.29
N ALA A 194 -0.82 21.30 17.65
CA ALA A 194 -1.59 20.11 17.26
C ALA A 194 -1.64 19.90 15.75
N PHE A 195 -1.62 20.98 14.95
CA PHE A 195 -1.60 20.91 13.48
C PHE A 195 -0.41 20.13 12.91
N LEU A 196 0.73 20.08 13.63
CA LEU A 196 1.90 19.30 13.22
C LEU A 196 1.61 17.79 13.27
N ALA A 197 0.98 17.35 14.34
CA ALA A 197 0.58 15.96 14.52
C ALA A 197 -0.54 15.56 13.54
N GLU A 198 -1.52 16.43 13.33
CA GLU A 198 -2.62 16.20 12.35
C GLU A 198 -2.07 16.00 10.94
N LYS A 199 -1.12 16.83 10.52
CA LYS A 199 -0.48 16.71 9.21
C LYS A 199 0.24 15.37 9.04
N VAL A 200 0.93 14.91 10.07
CA VAL A 200 1.65 13.63 10.04
C VAL A 200 0.68 12.46 10.01
N LEU A 201 -0.34 12.46 10.87
CA LEU A 201 -1.38 11.43 10.85
C LEU A 201 -2.08 11.37 9.48
N GLY A 202 -2.35 12.54 8.88
CA GLY A 202 -2.87 12.63 7.53
C GLY A 202 -1.94 12.00 6.48
N ASN A 203 -0.64 12.19 6.60
CA ASN A 203 0.34 11.57 5.69
C ASN A 203 0.39 10.05 5.84
N VAL A 204 0.30 9.52 7.06
CA VAL A 204 0.26 8.07 7.32
C VAL A 204 -0.98 7.45 6.68
N VAL A 205 -2.15 8.09 6.83
CA VAL A 205 -3.40 7.64 6.18
C VAL A 205 -3.29 7.74 4.66
N SER A 206 -2.72 8.83 4.13
CA SER A 206 -2.51 9.01 2.70
C SER A 206 -1.64 7.92 2.08
N SER A 207 -0.56 7.52 2.78
CA SER A 207 0.29 6.39 2.36
C SER A 207 -0.49 5.06 2.39
N GLY A 208 -1.37 4.87 3.38
CA GLY A 208 -2.29 3.74 3.42
C GLY A 208 -3.24 3.69 2.22
N ILE A 209 -3.80 4.83 1.80
CA ILE A 209 -4.65 4.93 0.61
C ILE A 209 -3.86 4.61 -0.67
N LYS A 210 -2.62 5.09 -0.77
CA LYS A 210 -1.75 4.76 -1.92
C LYS A 210 -1.55 3.25 -2.06
N VAL A 211 -1.28 2.54 -0.94
CA VAL A 211 -1.10 1.09 -0.99
C VAL A 211 -2.41 0.35 -1.28
N LEU A 212 -3.55 0.86 -0.80
CA LEU A 212 -4.87 0.30 -1.13
C LEU A 212 -5.11 0.36 -2.65
N VAL A 213 -4.89 1.52 -3.27
CA VAL A 213 -5.04 1.70 -4.73
C VAL A 213 -4.10 0.77 -5.50
N LEU A 214 -2.84 0.68 -5.07
CA LEU A 214 -1.87 -0.25 -5.67
C LEU A 214 -2.34 -1.71 -5.56
N ALA A 215 -2.87 -2.10 -4.40
CA ALA A 215 -3.39 -3.46 -4.19
C ALA A 215 -4.58 -3.77 -5.11
N VAL A 216 -5.49 -2.82 -5.31
CA VAL A 216 -6.60 -2.97 -6.27
C VAL A 216 -6.08 -3.12 -7.70
N ILE A 217 -5.14 -2.27 -8.13
CA ILE A 217 -4.58 -2.34 -9.49
C ILE A 217 -3.87 -3.68 -9.73
N VAL A 218 -3.03 -4.09 -8.79
CA VAL A 218 -2.31 -5.38 -8.88
C VAL A 218 -3.27 -6.56 -8.86
N GLY A 219 -4.28 -6.51 -7.99
CA GLY A 219 -5.26 -7.57 -7.88
C GLY A 219 -6.09 -7.74 -9.14
N ILE A 220 -6.63 -6.65 -9.70
CA ILE A 220 -7.35 -6.68 -10.98
C ILE A 220 -6.42 -7.14 -12.10
N GLY A 221 -5.21 -6.59 -12.18
CA GLY A 221 -4.23 -6.96 -13.21
C GLY A 221 -3.90 -8.44 -13.19
N SER A 222 -3.58 -9.00 -12.01
CA SER A 222 -3.29 -10.44 -11.88
C SER A 222 -4.50 -11.33 -12.21
N GLY A 223 -5.72 -10.90 -11.87
CA GLY A 223 -6.97 -11.62 -12.19
C GLY A 223 -7.24 -11.65 -13.69
N LEU A 224 -7.13 -10.51 -14.37
CA LEU A 224 -7.31 -10.43 -15.82
C LEU A 224 -6.30 -11.30 -16.57
N PHE A 225 -5.03 -11.28 -16.16
CA PHE A 225 -4.03 -12.15 -16.79
C PHE A 225 -4.30 -13.64 -16.56
N ALA A 226 -4.78 -14.04 -15.38
CA ALA A 226 -5.16 -15.40 -15.11
C ALA A 226 -6.33 -15.87 -16.03
N GLU A 227 -7.31 -15.01 -16.29
CA GLU A 227 -8.43 -15.29 -17.18
C GLU A 227 -7.98 -15.46 -18.63
N PHE A 228 -7.07 -14.62 -19.12
CA PHE A 228 -6.48 -14.75 -20.46
C PHE A 228 -5.62 -16.03 -20.63
N GLN A 229 -5.05 -16.56 -19.55
CA GLN A 229 -4.30 -17.81 -19.58
C GLN A 229 -5.20 -19.05 -19.70
N VAL A 230 -6.41 -19.01 -19.12
CA VAL A 230 -7.36 -20.15 -19.15
C VAL A 230 -8.06 -20.26 -20.50
N HIS A 231 -8.21 -19.15 -21.22
CA HIS A 231 -8.71 -19.13 -22.57
C HIS A 231 -7.58 -18.70 -23.51
N PRO A 232 -6.80 -19.65 -24.06
CA PRO A 232 -5.98 -19.33 -25.23
C PRO A 232 -6.97 -18.81 -26.25
N ALA A 233 -6.85 -17.54 -26.61
CA ALA A 233 -7.71 -16.91 -27.59
C ALA A 233 -7.69 -17.77 -28.84
N GLU A 234 -8.70 -18.62 -29.04
CA GLU A 234 -9.07 -19.01 -30.39
C GLU A 234 -9.23 -17.69 -31.13
N PRO A 235 -8.53 -17.48 -32.22
CA PRO A 235 -8.62 -16.23 -32.95
C PRO A 235 -10.10 -16.03 -33.30
N SER A 236 -10.74 -15.08 -32.65
CA SER A 236 -12.16 -14.73 -32.80
C SER A 236 -12.52 -14.33 -34.24
N ILE A 237 -11.52 -14.26 -35.12
CA ILE A 237 -11.64 -14.12 -36.56
C ILE A 237 -12.27 -15.40 -37.21
N CYS A 238 -12.10 -16.58 -36.62
CA CYS A 238 -12.69 -17.82 -37.17
C CYS A 238 -14.18 -17.93 -36.89
N LEU A 239 -14.70 -17.35 -35.80
CA LEU A 239 -16.13 -17.36 -35.48
C LEU A 239 -16.96 -16.43 -36.38
N LEU A 240 -16.33 -15.43 -37.01
CA LEU A 240 -17.01 -14.54 -37.97
C LEU A 240 -17.17 -15.19 -39.35
N TYR A 241 -16.38 -16.25 -39.64
CA TYR A 241 -16.44 -16.96 -40.96
C TYR A 241 -17.21 -18.28 -40.93
N THR A 242 -17.57 -18.79 -39.76
CA THR A 242 -18.33 -20.05 -39.60
C THR A 242 -19.78 -19.86 -39.19
N SER A 243 -20.36 -18.66 -39.34
CA SER A 243 -21.81 -18.54 -39.29
C SER A 243 -22.36 -19.26 -40.51
N PRO A 244 -23.18 -20.32 -40.35
CA PRO A 244 -23.73 -21.05 -41.50
C PRO A 244 -24.54 -20.08 -42.34
N SER A 245 -24.20 -20.05 -43.62
CA SER A 245 -24.92 -19.26 -44.62
C SER A 245 -26.42 -19.58 -44.56
N PRO A 246 -27.32 -18.60 -44.65
CA PRO A 246 -28.79 -18.85 -44.68
C PRO A 246 -29.24 -19.74 -45.83
N ARG A 247 -28.33 -20.17 -46.71
CA ARG A 247 -28.61 -21.08 -47.84
C ARG A 247 -28.63 -22.57 -47.44
N ASP A 248 -28.02 -22.97 -46.35
CA ASP A 248 -27.94 -24.39 -45.96
C ASP A 248 -29.15 -24.87 -45.14
N GLN A 249 -30.11 -24.00 -44.84
CA GLN A 249 -31.35 -24.36 -44.12
C GLN A 249 -32.54 -24.68 -45.04
N ARG A 250 -32.35 -24.81 -46.38
CA ARG A 250 -33.42 -25.20 -47.31
C ARG A 250 -33.11 -26.52 -47.99
N GLY A 251 -32.96 -27.60 -47.23
CA GLY A 251 -32.73 -28.91 -47.76
C GLY A 251 -32.98 -30.02 -46.75
N SER A 252 -34.22 -30.15 -46.26
CA SER A 252 -34.78 -31.39 -45.70
C SER A 252 -36.28 -31.22 -45.57
#